data_ffb96cd71285141aa9fdb2da74975a8a
#
_entry.id   ffb96cd71285141aa9fdb2da74975a8a
#
_cell.length_a   1.000
_cell.length_b   1.000
_cell.length_c   1.000
_cell.angle_alpha   90.00
_cell.angle_beta   90.00
_cell.angle_gamma   90.00
#
_symmetry.space_group_name_H-M   'P 1'
#
loop_
_entity.id
_entity.type
_entity.pdbx_description
1 polymer ?
#
loop_
_entity_poly.entity_id
_entity_poly.type
_entity_poly.pdbx_seq_one_letter_code
_entity_poly.pdbx_strand_id
1 'polypeptide(L)'
;QRLTEQGLANELEWANRIAEDSSWVDPRSGNTQVTPLCTSWSLQCAGDPFRYPGFDPFYENEADVEPVLFYDRGCARISGRVWKPRDAAAGANLPAVVIENGSVQAPETLYWWAAQLLVRAGYTVMTFDPRGQGRSDQQTPDFEQGSNINPTVFWDGLVDAIDFFRSSSVQPYPHNETCAGTYPTEMTTFNPYVEVADPQRLGIVGHSLGARGVSIVQGYGAEGAEPWPGLIDDENPVDVAVAWDSLSSEGGDPVVVPRVPAMGHSSEYGLTPVPFLQAPEPEEHKAAFAAWQQAGVPVYQLTIQGSSHYEWSLIPTFPTSSWCPEIVDGQCSGGWGLPMAEHYTLAWLDRWLKECGEQGYEDADARLLADDDWQERYSFYFRSARDFSDRNGGLQQCDDIRAGCEVELQEVSCSTTPEEPGGGNEGSQSDDDDEDDPLFANGCVMGSSSLFDPLLPLLLLWSLGMLWHRSSRSGARS
;
A
#
# COMPACT_ATOMS: atom_id res chain seq x y z
N GLN A 1 -23.37 -17.38 3.80
CA GLN A 1 -23.86 -17.49 2.40
C GLN A 1 -22.95 -16.71 1.47
N ARG A 2 -22.75 -15.37 1.63
CA ARG A 2 -21.89 -14.53 0.77
C ARG A 2 -20.46 -15.06 0.65
N LEU A 3 -19.83 -15.49 1.75
CA LEU A 3 -18.50 -16.08 1.74
C LEU A 3 -18.41 -17.32 0.85
N THR A 4 -19.44 -18.19 0.90
CA THR A 4 -19.51 -19.40 0.08
C THR A 4 -19.69 -19.06 -1.39
N GLU A 5 -20.56 -18.08 -1.70
CA GLU A 5 -20.79 -17.60 -3.07
C GLU A 5 -19.53 -16.98 -3.65
N GLN A 6 -18.79 -16.19 -2.85
CA GLN A 6 -17.53 -15.60 -3.26
C GLN A 6 -16.44 -16.66 -3.50
N GLY A 7 -16.29 -17.62 -2.62
CA GLY A 7 -15.35 -18.72 -2.80
C GLY A 7 -15.64 -19.48 -4.08
N LEU A 8 -16.91 -19.79 -4.34
CA LEU A 8 -17.32 -20.46 -5.57
C LEU A 8 -17.02 -19.61 -6.82
N ALA A 9 -17.29 -18.31 -6.78
CA ALA A 9 -17.00 -17.43 -7.90
C ALA A 9 -15.48 -17.38 -8.20
N ASN A 10 -14.63 -17.37 -7.19
CA ASN A 10 -13.17 -17.41 -7.33
C ASN A 10 -12.70 -18.74 -7.95
N GLU A 11 -13.24 -19.85 -7.53
CA GLU A 11 -12.93 -21.17 -8.09
C GLU A 11 -13.38 -21.30 -9.56
N LEU A 12 -14.55 -20.75 -9.88
CA LEU A 12 -15.06 -20.73 -11.26
C LEU A 12 -14.21 -19.84 -12.17
N GLU A 13 -13.81 -18.66 -11.70
CA GLU A 13 -12.89 -17.78 -12.44
C GLU A 13 -11.58 -18.50 -12.75
N TRP A 14 -11.01 -19.19 -11.75
CA TRP A 14 -9.79 -19.95 -11.94
C TRP A 14 -9.97 -21.13 -12.91
N ALA A 15 -11.06 -21.87 -12.78
CA ALA A 15 -11.37 -22.97 -13.68
C ALA A 15 -11.55 -22.52 -15.14
N ASN A 16 -12.19 -21.37 -15.35
CA ASN A 16 -12.34 -20.77 -16.69
C ASN A 16 -10.97 -20.36 -17.26
N ARG A 17 -10.13 -19.71 -16.47
CA ARG A 17 -8.78 -19.31 -16.88
C ARG A 17 -7.94 -20.53 -17.31
N ILE A 18 -7.98 -21.63 -16.56
CA ILE A 18 -7.31 -22.88 -16.92
C ILE A 18 -7.92 -23.51 -18.19
N ALA A 19 -9.23 -23.42 -18.36
CA ALA A 19 -9.90 -23.97 -19.54
C ALA A 19 -9.55 -23.20 -20.84
N GLU A 20 -9.37 -21.91 -20.73
CA GLU A 20 -8.96 -21.02 -21.82
C GLU A 20 -7.46 -21.16 -22.12
N ASP A 21 -6.64 -21.27 -21.09
CA ASP A 21 -5.19 -21.41 -21.18
C ASP A 21 -4.65 -22.38 -20.13
N SER A 22 -4.42 -23.62 -20.53
CA SER A 22 -3.93 -24.67 -19.63
C SER A 22 -2.50 -24.42 -19.10
N SER A 23 -1.77 -23.45 -19.65
CA SER A 23 -0.43 -23.10 -19.17
C SER A 23 -0.42 -22.54 -17.75
N TRP A 24 -1.57 -22.08 -17.22
CA TRP A 24 -1.70 -21.67 -15.83
C TRP A 24 -1.38 -22.79 -14.82
N VAL A 25 -1.53 -24.04 -15.21
CA VAL A 25 -1.18 -25.22 -14.40
C VAL A 25 -0.03 -26.02 -15.01
N ASP A 26 0.68 -25.46 -15.98
CA ASP A 26 1.86 -26.11 -16.57
C ASP A 26 2.98 -26.19 -15.53
N PRO A 27 3.51 -27.40 -15.23
CA PRO A 27 4.61 -27.57 -14.29
C PRO A 27 5.86 -26.75 -14.63
N ARG A 28 6.05 -26.40 -15.90
CA ARG A 28 7.18 -25.58 -16.36
C ARG A 28 7.08 -24.12 -15.89
N SER A 29 5.86 -23.58 -15.78
CA SER A 29 5.63 -22.25 -15.25
C SER A 29 5.65 -22.23 -13.72
N GLY A 30 5.62 -23.39 -13.06
CA GLY A 30 5.52 -23.51 -11.63
C GLY A 30 4.16 -23.17 -11.05
N ASN A 31 3.20 -22.85 -11.91
CA ASN A 31 1.83 -22.58 -11.49
C ASN A 31 1.15 -23.86 -11.02
N THR A 32 0.71 -23.83 -9.81
CA THR A 32 -0.31 -24.73 -9.29
C THR A 32 -1.52 -23.88 -9.04
N GLN A 33 -2.64 -24.27 -9.45
CA GLN A 33 -3.98 -23.71 -9.30
C GLN A 33 -4.08 -22.27 -8.77
N VAL A 34 -3.51 -21.96 -7.65
CA VAL A 34 -3.24 -20.66 -7.00
C VAL A 34 -2.12 -20.89 -5.99
N THR A 35 -1.58 -19.84 -5.41
CA THR A 35 -0.60 -20.02 -4.34
C THR A 35 -1.19 -20.84 -3.19
N PRO A 36 -0.37 -21.55 -2.39
CA PRO A 36 -0.86 -22.33 -1.25
C PRO A 36 -1.76 -21.52 -0.31
N LEU A 37 -1.47 -20.24 -0.09
CA LEU A 37 -2.29 -19.36 0.74
C LEU A 37 -3.66 -19.14 0.11
N CYS A 38 -3.72 -18.89 -1.20
CA CYS A 38 -4.98 -18.75 -1.94
C CYS A 38 -5.79 -20.04 -2.01
N THR A 39 -5.13 -21.20 -2.07
CA THR A 39 -5.81 -22.49 -2.05
C THR A 39 -6.41 -22.81 -0.68
N SER A 40 -5.63 -22.60 0.38
CA SER A 40 -6.06 -22.88 1.76
C SER A 40 -7.03 -21.81 2.27
N TRP A 41 -6.91 -20.58 1.79
CA TRP A 41 -7.66 -19.42 2.23
C TRP A 41 -8.30 -18.70 1.04
N SER A 42 -9.13 -19.42 0.31
CA SER A 42 -9.80 -18.89 -0.90
C SER A 42 -10.55 -17.57 -0.65
N LEU A 43 -11.02 -17.36 0.57
CA LEU A 43 -11.70 -16.11 0.97
C LEU A 43 -10.74 -14.93 1.03
N GLN A 44 -9.52 -15.12 1.50
CA GLN A 44 -8.50 -14.07 1.50
C GLN A 44 -8.06 -13.71 0.09
N CYS A 45 -7.94 -14.70 -0.79
CA CYS A 45 -7.62 -14.45 -2.21
C CYS A 45 -8.75 -13.77 -2.98
N ALA A 46 -9.97 -13.98 -2.56
CA ALA A 46 -11.14 -13.26 -3.04
C ALA A 46 -11.28 -11.87 -2.38
N GLY A 47 -10.49 -11.60 -1.34
CA GLY A 47 -10.65 -10.43 -0.48
C GLY A 47 -11.79 -10.57 0.51
N ASP A 48 -12.08 -9.50 1.20
CA ASP A 48 -13.27 -9.40 2.03
C ASP A 48 -14.51 -9.56 1.14
N PRO A 49 -15.39 -10.54 1.41
CA PRO A 49 -16.57 -10.79 0.56
C PRO A 49 -17.56 -9.63 0.56
N PHE A 50 -17.51 -8.75 1.54
CA PHE A 50 -18.30 -7.52 1.56
C PHE A 50 -17.67 -6.41 0.69
N ARG A 51 -16.45 -6.57 0.28
CA ARG A 51 -15.68 -5.64 -0.56
C ARG A 51 -15.42 -6.19 -1.96
N TYR A 52 -16.03 -7.29 -2.34
CA TYR A 52 -15.88 -7.89 -3.66
C TYR A 52 -17.00 -7.44 -4.60
N PRO A 53 -16.74 -7.27 -5.90
CA PRO A 53 -17.79 -6.93 -6.88
C PRO A 53 -19.02 -7.83 -6.75
N GLY A 54 -20.20 -7.23 -6.72
CA GLY A 54 -21.49 -7.90 -6.55
C GLY A 54 -21.93 -8.14 -5.10
N PHE A 55 -21.09 -7.80 -4.11
CA PHE A 55 -21.45 -7.91 -2.69
C PHE A 55 -21.31 -6.60 -1.93
N ASP A 56 -20.43 -5.72 -2.35
CA ASP A 56 -20.20 -4.42 -1.73
C ASP A 56 -20.77 -3.32 -2.63
N PRO A 57 -21.64 -2.44 -2.12
CA PRO A 57 -22.15 -1.28 -2.85
C PRO A 57 -21.08 -0.36 -3.43
N PHE A 58 -19.87 -0.36 -2.88
CA PHE A 58 -18.73 0.36 -3.42
C PHE A 58 -18.51 0.05 -4.91
N TYR A 59 -18.49 -1.22 -5.28
CA TYR A 59 -18.27 -1.66 -6.65
C TYR A 59 -19.46 -1.40 -7.59
N GLU A 60 -20.65 -1.18 -7.04
CA GLU A 60 -21.82 -0.81 -7.82
C GLU A 60 -21.96 0.69 -8.03
N ASN A 61 -21.51 1.49 -7.04
CA ASN A 61 -21.85 2.90 -6.98
C ASN A 61 -20.66 3.85 -7.00
N GLU A 62 -19.47 3.43 -6.50
CA GLU A 62 -18.37 4.35 -6.23
C GLU A 62 -17.16 4.15 -7.15
N ALA A 63 -16.93 2.94 -7.65
CA ALA A 63 -15.73 2.60 -8.42
C ALA A 63 -16.03 1.83 -9.70
N ASP A 64 -15.17 2.04 -10.71
CA ASP A 64 -14.94 1.10 -11.79
C ASP A 64 -13.60 0.38 -11.53
N VAL A 65 -13.64 -0.95 -11.59
CA VAL A 65 -12.48 -1.81 -11.33
C VAL A 65 -12.32 -2.77 -12.49
N GLU A 66 -11.15 -2.72 -13.14
CA GLU A 66 -10.85 -3.56 -14.30
C GLU A 66 -9.72 -4.52 -13.96
N PRO A 67 -9.92 -5.84 -14.04
CA PRO A 67 -8.85 -6.82 -13.96
C PRO A 67 -7.88 -6.64 -15.12
N VAL A 68 -6.58 -6.72 -14.82
CA VAL A 68 -5.52 -6.61 -15.83
C VAL A 68 -4.54 -7.76 -15.71
N LEU A 69 -3.95 -8.11 -16.85
CA LEU A 69 -2.97 -9.17 -16.96
C LEU A 69 -1.82 -8.69 -17.84
N PHE A 70 -0.61 -8.71 -17.33
CA PHE A 70 0.58 -8.24 -18.05
C PHE A 70 1.78 -9.12 -17.73
N TYR A 71 2.88 -9.00 -18.45
CA TYR A 71 4.12 -9.70 -18.15
C TYR A 71 5.02 -8.87 -17.24
N ASP A 72 5.76 -9.51 -16.34
CA ASP A 72 6.96 -8.89 -15.78
C ASP A 72 8.12 -8.95 -16.78
N ARG A 73 9.24 -8.30 -16.46
CA ARG A 73 10.48 -8.31 -17.28
C ARG A 73 11.04 -9.70 -17.53
N GLY A 74 10.71 -10.69 -16.73
CA GLY A 74 11.09 -12.09 -16.88
C GLY A 74 10.06 -12.94 -17.63
N CYS A 75 9.03 -12.32 -18.21
CA CYS A 75 7.93 -12.97 -18.90
C CYS A 75 7.06 -13.89 -18.01
N ALA A 76 7.01 -13.66 -16.71
CA ALA A 76 5.97 -14.23 -15.87
C ALA A 76 4.68 -13.40 -16.00
N ARG A 77 3.51 -14.07 -15.98
CA ARG A 77 2.21 -13.38 -16.03
C ARG A 77 1.89 -12.78 -14.66
N ILE A 78 1.58 -11.49 -14.65
CA ILE A 78 1.24 -10.72 -13.47
C ILE A 78 -0.24 -10.38 -13.52
N SER A 79 -0.95 -10.71 -12.45
CA SER A 79 -2.36 -10.41 -12.24
C SER A 79 -2.52 -9.17 -11.39
N GLY A 80 -3.37 -8.25 -11.79
CA GLY A 80 -3.64 -7.03 -11.04
C GLY A 80 -5.02 -6.46 -11.34
N ARG A 81 -5.29 -5.30 -10.77
CA ARG A 81 -6.48 -4.50 -11.03
C ARG A 81 -6.12 -3.04 -11.10
N VAL A 82 -6.81 -2.32 -11.98
CA VAL A 82 -6.80 -0.87 -12.00
C VAL A 82 -8.18 -0.35 -11.57
N TRP A 83 -8.17 0.72 -10.79
CA TRP A 83 -9.31 1.26 -10.09
C TRP A 83 -9.44 2.75 -10.39
N LYS A 84 -10.67 3.23 -10.58
CA LYS A 84 -10.95 4.65 -10.66
C LYS A 84 -12.29 5.00 -10.00
N PRO A 85 -12.52 6.25 -9.56
CA PRO A 85 -13.85 6.70 -9.23
C PRO A 85 -14.79 6.51 -10.43
N ARG A 86 -16.00 6.01 -10.18
CA ARG A 86 -16.96 5.69 -11.25
C ARG A 86 -17.27 6.88 -12.13
N ASP A 87 -17.43 8.04 -11.54
CA ASP A 87 -17.80 9.27 -12.25
C ASP A 87 -16.62 9.98 -12.93
N ALA A 88 -15.39 9.46 -12.74
CA ALA A 88 -14.21 10.03 -13.35
C ALA A 88 -14.16 9.69 -14.85
N ALA A 89 -14.20 10.74 -15.68
CA ALA A 89 -14.09 10.65 -17.13
C ALA A 89 -12.64 10.84 -17.60
N ALA A 90 -12.37 10.50 -18.85
CA ALA A 90 -11.09 10.81 -19.50
C ALA A 90 -10.76 12.30 -19.36
N GLY A 91 -9.52 12.62 -19.00
CA GLY A 91 -9.06 13.98 -18.74
C GLY A 91 -9.39 14.52 -17.36
N ALA A 92 -9.85 13.68 -16.42
CA ALA A 92 -10.06 14.09 -15.02
C ALA A 92 -8.75 14.43 -14.31
N ASN A 93 -7.60 13.95 -14.81
CA ASN A 93 -6.26 14.19 -14.27
C ASN A 93 -6.15 13.89 -12.78
N LEU A 94 -6.65 12.75 -12.35
CA LEU A 94 -6.60 12.34 -10.96
C LEU A 94 -5.19 11.87 -10.57
N PRO A 95 -4.73 12.15 -9.35
CA PRO A 95 -3.48 11.56 -8.86
C PRO A 95 -3.56 10.03 -8.83
N ALA A 96 -2.41 9.39 -8.95
CA ALA A 96 -2.28 7.96 -9.14
C ALA A 96 -1.49 7.30 -8.00
N VAL A 97 -1.86 6.07 -7.64
CA VAL A 97 -1.15 5.29 -6.62
C VAL A 97 -1.00 3.83 -7.06
N VAL A 98 0.21 3.29 -6.95
CA VAL A 98 0.48 1.85 -7.11
C VAL A 98 0.73 1.23 -5.74
N ILE A 99 0.02 0.14 -5.42
CA ILE A 99 0.10 -0.58 -4.15
C ILE A 99 0.83 -1.91 -4.35
N GLU A 100 1.95 -2.08 -3.65
CA GLU A 100 2.80 -3.27 -3.65
C GLU A 100 2.48 -4.18 -2.47
N ASN A 101 2.30 -5.47 -2.72
CA ASN A 101 1.97 -6.47 -1.71
C ASN A 101 3.14 -6.77 -0.76
N GLY A 102 2.83 -7.37 0.39
CA GLY A 102 3.81 -8.08 1.22
C GLY A 102 4.19 -9.45 0.65
N SER A 103 5.12 -10.11 1.33
CA SER A 103 5.58 -11.45 0.98
C SER A 103 4.69 -12.57 1.54
N VAL A 104 5.17 -13.84 1.46
CA VAL A 104 4.49 -15.04 1.95
C VAL A 104 3.20 -15.32 1.17
N GLN A 105 3.25 -15.05 -0.14
CA GLN A 105 2.13 -15.28 -1.07
C GLN A 105 0.87 -14.47 -0.73
N ALA A 106 1.06 -13.30 -0.11
CA ALA A 106 -0.02 -12.38 0.19
C ALA A 106 -0.62 -11.84 -1.12
N PRO A 107 -1.91 -12.04 -1.38
CA PRO A 107 -2.55 -11.53 -2.58
C PRO A 107 -2.91 -10.05 -2.45
N GLU A 108 -3.06 -9.36 -3.58
CA GLU A 108 -3.50 -7.96 -3.66
C GLU A 108 -4.80 -7.68 -2.90
N THR A 109 -5.66 -8.69 -2.81
CA THR A 109 -6.96 -8.59 -2.14
C THR A 109 -6.86 -8.21 -0.66
N LEU A 110 -5.74 -8.48 -0.02
CA LEU A 110 -5.50 -8.09 1.36
C LEU A 110 -5.30 -6.58 1.54
N TYR A 111 -5.09 -5.85 0.44
CA TYR A 111 -4.82 -4.41 0.41
C TYR A 111 -5.95 -3.62 -0.27
N TRP A 112 -7.06 -4.25 -0.63
CA TRP A 112 -8.19 -3.57 -1.28
C TRP A 112 -8.85 -2.51 -0.41
N TRP A 113 -8.71 -2.59 0.91
CA TRP A 113 -9.16 -1.53 1.82
C TRP A 113 -8.51 -0.18 1.45
N ALA A 114 -7.21 -0.19 1.16
CA ALA A 114 -6.48 1.01 0.78
C ALA A 114 -6.88 1.48 -0.63
N ALA A 115 -7.07 0.56 -1.59
CA ALA A 115 -7.56 0.91 -2.91
C ALA A 115 -8.95 1.56 -2.84
N GLN A 116 -9.87 1.04 -2.01
CA GLN A 116 -11.19 1.62 -1.80
C GLN A 116 -11.10 3.00 -1.15
N LEU A 117 -10.27 3.16 -0.11
CA LEU A 117 -10.02 4.44 0.56
C LEU A 117 -9.56 5.50 -0.45
N LEU A 118 -8.55 5.18 -1.24
CA LEU A 118 -7.95 6.09 -2.21
C LEU A 118 -8.90 6.45 -3.35
N VAL A 119 -9.67 5.49 -3.86
CA VAL A 119 -10.68 5.76 -4.89
C VAL A 119 -11.76 6.71 -4.38
N ARG A 120 -12.24 6.54 -3.15
CA ARG A 120 -13.19 7.47 -2.51
C ARG A 120 -12.61 8.87 -2.36
N ALA A 121 -11.30 8.96 -2.15
CA ALA A 121 -10.58 10.22 -2.08
C ALA A 121 -10.18 10.80 -3.45
N GLY A 122 -10.66 10.21 -4.56
CA GLY A 122 -10.43 10.73 -5.91
C GLY A 122 -9.05 10.40 -6.48
N TYR A 123 -8.55 9.19 -6.22
CA TYR A 123 -7.33 8.66 -6.85
C TYR A 123 -7.66 7.60 -7.90
N THR A 124 -6.79 7.45 -8.89
CA THR A 124 -6.68 6.22 -9.64
C THR A 124 -5.67 5.29 -8.95
N VAL A 125 -5.97 4.00 -8.89
CA VAL A 125 -5.15 3.05 -8.12
C VAL A 125 -4.83 1.82 -8.96
N MET A 126 -3.65 1.26 -8.76
CA MET A 126 -3.31 -0.09 -9.21
C MET A 126 -2.95 -0.96 -8.02
N THR A 127 -3.55 -2.14 -7.96
CA THR A 127 -3.15 -3.25 -7.10
C THR A 127 -2.70 -4.42 -7.97
N PHE A 128 -1.70 -5.18 -7.56
CA PHE A 128 -1.22 -6.32 -8.34
C PHE A 128 -0.55 -7.35 -7.44
N ASP A 129 -0.42 -8.55 -7.94
CA ASP A 129 0.32 -9.63 -7.31
C ASP A 129 1.69 -9.74 -7.99
N PRO A 130 2.82 -9.36 -7.37
CA PRO A 130 4.12 -9.61 -7.96
C PRO A 130 4.37 -11.11 -8.14
N ARG A 131 5.33 -11.47 -8.99
CA ARG A 131 5.68 -12.87 -9.25
C ARG A 131 5.86 -13.66 -7.96
N GLY A 132 5.22 -14.81 -7.86
CA GLY A 132 5.21 -15.66 -6.66
C GLY A 132 4.17 -15.30 -5.61
N GLN A 133 3.34 -14.28 -5.87
CA GLN A 133 2.25 -13.89 -4.99
C GLN A 133 0.89 -14.14 -5.66
N GLY A 134 -0.15 -14.24 -4.83
CA GLY A 134 -1.56 -14.26 -5.21
C GLY A 134 -1.89 -15.09 -6.44
N ARG A 135 -2.36 -14.44 -7.48
CA ARG A 135 -2.80 -15.04 -8.75
C ARG A 135 -1.77 -14.95 -9.88
N SER A 136 -0.60 -14.39 -9.62
CA SER A 136 0.48 -14.31 -10.60
C SER A 136 1.26 -15.62 -10.72
N ASP A 137 2.05 -15.75 -11.79
CA ASP A 137 2.93 -16.90 -11.97
C ASP A 137 3.92 -17.02 -10.80
N GLN A 138 4.24 -18.27 -10.43
CA GLN A 138 5.21 -18.55 -9.35
C GLN A 138 6.65 -18.30 -9.79
N GLN A 139 6.91 -18.41 -11.09
CA GLN A 139 8.24 -18.32 -11.69
C GLN A 139 8.16 -17.89 -13.15
N THR A 140 9.28 -17.46 -13.69
CA THR A 140 9.43 -17.16 -15.12
C THR A 140 9.45 -18.45 -15.96
N PRO A 141 9.31 -18.37 -17.29
CA PRO A 141 9.50 -19.51 -18.19
C PRO A 141 10.88 -20.19 -18.03
N ASP A 142 11.89 -19.45 -17.62
CA ASP A 142 13.25 -19.96 -17.35
C ASP A 142 13.45 -20.43 -15.89
N PHE A 143 12.35 -20.61 -15.14
CA PHE A 143 12.30 -21.14 -13.77
C PHE A 143 12.90 -20.22 -12.71
N GLU A 144 13.03 -18.93 -12.98
CA GLU A 144 13.40 -17.96 -11.95
C GLU A 144 12.21 -17.75 -10.99
N GLN A 145 12.41 -18.16 -9.73
CA GLN A 145 11.37 -18.12 -8.70
C GLN A 145 11.06 -16.69 -8.27
N GLY A 146 9.81 -16.47 -7.91
CA GLY A 146 9.35 -15.24 -7.26
C GLY A 146 9.34 -15.32 -5.74
N SER A 147 8.75 -14.27 -5.10
CA SER A 147 8.45 -14.26 -3.68
C SER A 147 9.68 -14.27 -2.76
N ASN A 148 9.55 -14.87 -1.59
CA ASN A 148 10.57 -14.89 -0.52
C ASN A 148 11.91 -15.52 -0.92
N ILE A 149 11.93 -16.29 -2.00
CA ILE A 149 13.16 -16.90 -2.52
C ILE A 149 13.94 -15.89 -3.35
N ASN A 150 13.22 -15.03 -4.05
CA ASN A 150 13.78 -13.93 -4.82
C ASN A 150 13.10 -12.61 -4.41
N PRO A 151 13.66 -11.86 -3.46
CA PRO A 151 13.05 -10.61 -2.99
C PRO A 151 13.08 -9.49 -4.04
N THR A 152 13.86 -9.62 -5.14
CA THR A 152 13.94 -8.59 -6.17
C THR A 152 12.62 -8.34 -6.85
N VAL A 153 11.72 -9.32 -6.87
CA VAL A 153 10.39 -9.19 -7.50
C VAL A 153 9.53 -8.09 -6.88
N PHE A 154 9.86 -7.64 -5.66
CA PHE A 154 9.12 -6.56 -4.99
C PHE A 154 9.55 -5.17 -5.46
N TRP A 155 10.77 -4.96 -5.94
CA TRP A 155 11.15 -3.68 -6.53
C TRP A 155 11.18 -3.72 -8.05
N ASP A 156 11.64 -4.80 -8.67
CA ASP A 156 11.54 -5.00 -10.11
C ASP A 156 10.07 -5.07 -10.56
N GLY A 157 9.24 -5.83 -9.85
CA GLY A 157 7.81 -5.95 -10.12
C GLY A 157 7.05 -4.64 -9.90
N LEU A 158 7.44 -3.84 -8.90
CA LEU A 158 6.86 -2.51 -8.69
C LEU A 158 7.18 -1.57 -9.86
N VAL A 159 8.41 -1.59 -10.39
CA VAL A 159 8.76 -0.83 -11.59
C VAL A 159 7.95 -1.30 -12.80
N ASP A 160 7.84 -2.62 -13.01
CA ASP A 160 7.05 -3.20 -14.09
C ASP A 160 5.56 -2.82 -13.99
N ALA A 161 5.02 -2.78 -12.76
CA ALA A 161 3.65 -2.34 -12.51
C ALA A 161 3.46 -0.82 -12.74
N ILE A 162 4.44 0.01 -12.38
CA ILE A 162 4.43 1.44 -12.69
C ILE A 162 4.43 1.64 -14.21
N ASP A 163 5.31 0.96 -14.95
CA ASP A 163 5.35 1.04 -16.41
C ASP A 163 4.02 0.59 -17.04
N PHE A 164 3.44 -0.54 -16.55
CA PHE A 164 2.13 -0.96 -17.03
C PHE A 164 1.05 0.08 -16.73
N PHE A 165 1.01 0.61 -15.52
CA PHE A 165 0.01 1.60 -15.11
C PHE A 165 0.08 2.90 -15.89
N ARG A 166 1.27 3.28 -16.36
CA ARG A 166 1.52 4.48 -17.18
C ARG A 166 1.42 4.24 -18.68
N SER A 167 1.32 2.98 -19.11
CA SER A 167 1.20 2.62 -20.51
C SER A 167 -0.14 3.08 -21.12
N SER A 168 -0.14 3.35 -22.41
CA SER A 168 -1.28 3.90 -23.14
C SER A 168 -1.42 3.25 -24.53
N SER A 169 -2.47 3.61 -25.26
CA SER A 169 -2.67 3.16 -26.64
C SER A 169 -1.60 3.66 -27.63
N VAL A 170 -0.91 4.76 -27.29
CA VAL A 170 0.18 5.32 -28.11
C VAL A 170 1.55 4.87 -27.65
N GLN A 171 1.66 4.40 -26.43
CA GLN A 171 2.86 3.81 -25.81
C GLN A 171 2.47 2.56 -25.04
N PRO A 172 2.23 1.43 -25.73
CA PRO A 172 1.85 0.17 -25.10
C PRO A 172 2.92 -0.34 -24.12
N TYR A 173 2.51 -1.21 -23.23
CA TYR A 173 3.42 -1.76 -22.23
C TYR A 173 4.51 -2.64 -22.88
N PRO A 174 5.82 -2.30 -22.75
CA PRO A 174 6.87 -2.90 -23.56
C PRO A 174 7.11 -4.38 -23.30
N HIS A 175 6.98 -4.86 -22.06
CA HIS A 175 7.21 -6.27 -21.75
C HIS A 175 6.14 -7.19 -22.36
N ASN A 176 4.92 -6.72 -22.60
CA ASN A 176 3.93 -7.50 -23.35
C ASN A 176 4.38 -7.75 -24.80
N GLU A 177 5.12 -6.85 -25.41
CA GLU A 177 5.68 -7.02 -26.75
C GLU A 177 6.89 -7.97 -26.74
N THR A 178 7.82 -7.77 -25.80
CA THR A 178 9.05 -8.58 -25.71
C THR A 178 8.75 -10.03 -25.30
N CYS A 179 7.72 -10.26 -24.50
CA CYS A 179 7.28 -11.58 -24.03
C CYS A 179 6.17 -12.21 -24.89
N ALA A 180 5.80 -11.57 -26.02
CA ALA A 180 4.71 -12.04 -26.86
C ALA A 180 4.92 -13.49 -27.33
N GLY A 181 3.88 -14.31 -27.19
CA GLY A 181 3.90 -15.72 -27.59
C GLY A 181 4.55 -16.68 -26.58
N THR A 182 4.98 -16.20 -25.41
CA THR A 182 5.44 -17.06 -24.31
C THR A 182 4.31 -18.00 -23.83
N TYR A 183 3.13 -17.44 -23.68
CA TYR A 183 1.91 -18.17 -23.32
C TYR A 183 0.78 -17.85 -24.30
N PRO A 184 -0.23 -18.73 -24.45
CA PRO A 184 -1.42 -18.44 -25.26
C PRO A 184 -2.34 -17.39 -24.64
N THR A 185 -2.11 -17.01 -23.38
CA THR A 185 -2.90 -16.02 -22.63
C THR A 185 -2.87 -14.65 -23.30
N GLU A 186 -4.03 -14.04 -23.48
CA GLU A 186 -4.14 -12.67 -23.96
C GLU A 186 -3.81 -11.68 -22.84
N MET A 187 -2.86 -10.80 -23.09
CA MET A 187 -2.43 -9.78 -22.12
C MET A 187 -3.20 -8.47 -22.32
N THR A 188 -3.42 -7.74 -21.24
CA THR A 188 -3.96 -6.36 -21.29
C THR A 188 -2.89 -5.46 -21.90
N THR A 189 -3.15 -4.88 -23.05
CA THR A 189 -2.13 -4.19 -23.87
C THR A 189 -1.56 -2.95 -23.17
N PHE A 190 -2.40 -2.20 -22.44
CA PHE A 190 -2.04 -0.99 -21.70
C PHE A 190 -3.09 -0.72 -20.61
N ASN A 191 -2.82 0.23 -19.73
CA ASN A 191 -3.76 0.61 -18.67
C ASN A 191 -5.10 1.13 -19.24
N PRO A 192 -6.24 0.45 -19.01
CA PRO A 192 -7.53 0.88 -19.54
C PRO A 192 -8.02 2.23 -18.99
N TYR A 193 -7.44 2.72 -17.87
CA TYR A 193 -7.81 3.97 -17.24
C TYR A 193 -6.71 5.04 -17.30
N VAL A 194 -5.71 4.88 -18.16
CA VAL A 194 -4.59 5.83 -18.28
C VAL A 194 -5.05 7.26 -18.57
N GLU A 195 -6.15 7.44 -19.32
CA GLU A 195 -6.67 8.77 -19.66
C GLU A 195 -7.35 9.51 -18.48
N VAL A 196 -7.56 8.83 -17.35
CA VAL A 196 -8.12 9.42 -16.12
C VAL A 196 -7.03 9.88 -15.18
N ALA A 197 -5.87 9.20 -15.18
CA ALA A 197 -4.74 9.49 -14.32
C ALA A 197 -3.95 10.71 -14.78
N ASP A 198 -3.43 11.48 -13.83
CA ASP A 198 -2.42 12.50 -14.09
C ASP A 198 -1.04 11.79 -14.21
N PRO A 199 -0.35 11.94 -15.34
CA PRO A 199 0.94 11.31 -15.51
C PRO A 199 2.06 11.92 -14.67
N GLN A 200 1.84 13.04 -14.00
CA GLN A 200 2.85 13.76 -13.21
C GLN A 200 2.63 13.67 -11.70
N ARG A 201 1.65 12.89 -11.24
CA ARG A 201 1.32 12.76 -9.82
C ARG A 201 1.19 11.31 -9.42
N LEU A 202 2.31 10.67 -9.08
CA LEU A 202 2.38 9.25 -8.77
C LEU A 202 2.89 8.99 -7.35
N GLY A 203 2.08 8.32 -6.55
CA GLY A 203 2.48 7.73 -5.27
C GLY A 203 2.71 6.23 -5.36
N ILE A 204 3.59 5.72 -4.51
CA ILE A 204 3.76 4.29 -4.31
C ILE A 204 3.57 3.92 -2.84
N VAL A 205 2.88 2.82 -2.61
CA VAL A 205 2.58 2.33 -1.27
C VAL A 205 2.90 0.85 -1.21
N GLY A 206 3.48 0.36 -0.12
CA GLY A 206 3.80 -1.06 -0.02
C GLY A 206 3.90 -1.57 1.41
N HIS A 207 3.68 -2.88 1.59
CA HIS A 207 3.71 -3.55 2.88
C HIS A 207 4.83 -4.58 2.95
N SER A 208 5.54 -4.67 4.10
CA SER A 208 6.54 -5.72 4.35
C SER A 208 7.67 -5.69 3.30
N LEU A 209 7.88 -6.76 2.52
CA LEU A 209 8.83 -6.73 1.39
C LEU A 209 8.42 -5.72 0.31
N GLY A 210 7.13 -5.44 0.14
CA GLY A 210 6.66 -4.34 -0.70
C GLY A 210 7.05 -2.97 -0.15
N ALA A 211 7.06 -2.78 1.19
CA ALA A 211 7.58 -1.55 1.80
C ALA A 211 9.08 -1.36 1.51
N ARG A 212 9.85 -2.46 1.51
CA ARG A 212 11.25 -2.43 1.05
C ARG A 212 11.33 -2.08 -0.44
N GLY A 213 10.47 -2.66 -1.28
CA GLY A 213 10.35 -2.31 -2.70
C GLY A 213 10.10 -0.83 -2.91
N VAL A 214 9.11 -0.28 -2.22
CA VAL A 214 8.80 1.16 -2.19
C VAL A 214 10.01 2.00 -1.78
N SER A 215 10.70 1.59 -0.71
CA SER A 215 11.88 2.32 -0.21
C SER A 215 13.02 2.36 -1.24
N ILE A 216 13.21 1.29 -2.03
CA ILE A 216 14.21 1.20 -3.09
C ILE A 216 13.77 2.00 -4.31
N VAL A 217 12.56 1.73 -4.82
CA VAL A 217 12.06 2.27 -6.10
C VAL A 217 11.95 3.79 -6.07
N GLN A 218 11.52 4.38 -4.95
CA GLN A 218 11.47 5.82 -4.82
C GLN A 218 12.83 6.49 -5.00
N GLY A 219 13.92 5.77 -4.72
CA GLY A 219 15.29 6.30 -4.77
C GLY A 219 15.97 6.17 -6.14
N TYR A 220 15.47 5.33 -7.05
CA TYR A 220 16.09 5.17 -8.36
C TYR A 220 16.24 6.49 -9.11
N GLY A 221 17.41 6.70 -9.72
CA GLY A 221 17.77 7.91 -10.43
C GLY A 221 18.33 9.05 -9.55
N ALA A 222 18.29 8.90 -8.21
CA ALA A 222 18.97 9.84 -7.32
C ALA A 222 20.50 9.68 -7.34
N GLU A 223 21.23 10.70 -6.92
CA GLU A 223 22.69 10.63 -6.81
C GLU A 223 23.09 9.54 -5.78
N GLY A 224 23.83 8.55 -6.22
CA GLY A 224 24.26 7.41 -5.41
C GLY A 224 23.32 6.20 -5.42
N ALA A 225 22.17 6.30 -6.09
CA ALA A 225 21.27 5.18 -6.35
C ALA A 225 21.52 4.57 -7.74
N GLU A 226 20.90 3.39 -7.98
CA GLU A 226 20.81 2.83 -9.32
C GLU A 226 19.97 3.75 -10.25
N PRO A 227 20.26 3.77 -11.57
CA PRO A 227 19.43 4.47 -12.54
C PRO A 227 17.98 3.95 -12.51
N TRP A 228 17.04 4.81 -12.94
CA TRP A 228 15.65 4.38 -13.15
C TRP A 228 15.59 3.27 -14.21
N PRO A 229 15.08 2.08 -13.89
CA PRO A 229 15.06 0.95 -14.81
C PRO A 229 13.76 0.81 -15.60
N GLY A 230 12.79 1.73 -15.44
CA GLY A 230 11.53 1.72 -16.18
C GLY A 230 11.71 2.00 -17.68
N LEU A 231 10.71 1.63 -18.47
CA LEU A 231 10.74 1.67 -19.93
C LEU A 231 9.75 2.67 -20.56
N ILE A 232 8.83 3.18 -19.73
CA ILE A 232 7.82 4.15 -20.19
C ILE A 232 8.32 5.59 -20.00
N ASP A 233 8.89 5.87 -18.85
CA ASP A 233 9.43 7.19 -18.50
C ASP A 233 10.95 7.18 -18.53
N ASP A 234 11.55 8.29 -18.98
CA ASP A 234 13.00 8.47 -19.00
C ASP A 234 13.58 8.67 -17.59
N GLU A 235 12.76 9.18 -16.66
CA GLU A 235 13.11 9.44 -15.27
C GLU A 235 12.09 8.77 -14.34
N ASN A 236 12.49 8.56 -13.09
CA ASN A 236 11.62 7.98 -12.07
C ASN A 236 10.39 8.86 -11.80
N PRO A 237 9.17 8.41 -12.15
CA PRO A 237 7.96 9.23 -12.05
C PRO A 237 7.36 9.32 -10.65
N VAL A 238 7.97 8.69 -9.64
CA VAL A 238 7.42 8.63 -8.27
C VAL A 238 7.63 9.96 -7.56
N ASP A 239 6.56 10.51 -6.98
CA ASP A 239 6.55 11.78 -6.25
C ASP A 239 6.46 11.62 -4.73
N VAL A 240 5.88 10.52 -4.24
CA VAL A 240 5.70 10.26 -2.81
C VAL A 240 5.67 8.78 -2.52
N ALA A 241 6.11 8.40 -1.31
CA ALA A 241 6.15 7.02 -0.86
C ALA A 241 5.47 6.82 0.49
N VAL A 242 4.78 5.68 0.67
CA VAL A 242 4.29 5.22 1.96
C VAL A 242 4.71 3.76 2.16
N ALA A 243 5.41 3.49 3.23
CA ALA A 243 5.92 2.16 3.57
C ALA A 243 5.22 1.62 4.82
N TRP A 244 4.39 0.60 4.66
CA TRP A 244 3.74 -0.10 5.75
C TRP A 244 4.62 -1.23 6.26
N ASP A 245 5.13 -1.09 7.45
CA ASP A 245 5.94 -2.00 8.25
C ASP A 245 7.15 -2.62 7.51
N SER A 246 8.17 -1.84 7.19
CA SER A 246 8.50 -0.46 7.55
C SER A 246 9.31 0.25 6.44
N LEU A 247 9.44 1.58 6.54
CA LEU A 247 10.37 2.32 5.67
C LEU A 247 11.80 1.83 5.94
N SER A 248 12.56 1.52 4.88
CA SER A 248 13.91 0.96 4.95
C SER A 248 14.95 2.02 4.57
N SER A 249 16.05 2.07 5.33
CA SER A 249 17.25 2.84 5.00
C SER A 249 18.49 1.96 4.94
N GLU A 250 18.30 0.65 5.18
CA GLU A 250 19.45 -0.24 5.28
C GLU A 250 20.15 -0.36 3.93
N GLY A 251 21.49 -0.25 3.99
CA GLY A 251 22.37 -0.53 2.89
C GLY A 251 22.16 -1.96 2.38
N GLY A 252 22.18 -2.13 1.09
CA GLY A 252 21.97 -3.40 0.42
C GLY A 252 22.24 -3.20 -1.06
N ASP A 253 21.90 -4.20 -1.83
CA ASP A 253 21.88 -4.14 -3.28
C ASP A 253 20.43 -4.43 -3.70
N PRO A 254 19.69 -3.45 -4.26
CA PRO A 254 20.03 -2.03 -4.46
C PRO A 254 20.11 -1.19 -3.17
N VAL A 255 20.84 -0.07 -3.24
CA VAL A 255 20.93 0.90 -2.14
C VAL A 255 19.66 1.74 -2.04
N VAL A 256 19.19 2.00 -0.82
CA VAL A 256 18.09 2.94 -0.58
C VAL A 256 18.65 4.35 -0.46
N VAL A 257 18.21 5.24 -1.34
CA VAL A 257 18.58 6.67 -1.32
C VAL A 257 17.29 7.51 -1.19
N PRO A 258 17.14 8.33 -0.14
CA PRO A 258 16.00 9.24 -0.02
C PRO A 258 15.93 10.23 -1.19
N ARG A 259 14.80 10.24 -1.92
CA ARG A 259 14.58 11.15 -3.06
C ARG A 259 13.25 11.90 -2.95
N VAL A 260 12.19 11.22 -2.53
CA VAL A 260 10.85 11.81 -2.42
C VAL A 260 10.35 11.79 -0.98
N PRO A 261 9.37 12.64 -0.65
CA PRO A 261 8.69 12.59 0.64
C PRO A 261 8.23 11.18 0.97
N ALA A 262 8.56 10.68 2.17
CA ALA A 262 8.23 9.33 2.57
C ALA A 262 7.59 9.25 3.95
N MET A 263 6.60 8.37 4.09
CA MET A 263 6.01 8.02 5.37
C MET A 263 6.27 6.55 5.68
N GLY A 264 6.85 6.30 6.87
CA GLY A 264 7.02 4.96 7.42
C GLY A 264 6.01 4.67 8.52
N HIS A 265 5.28 3.56 8.38
CA HIS A 265 4.53 2.97 9.49
C HIS A 265 5.31 1.80 10.04
N SER A 266 5.28 1.58 11.34
CA SER A 266 5.88 0.41 11.98
C SER A 266 4.91 -0.24 12.94
N SER A 267 4.98 -1.57 13.03
CA SER A 267 4.28 -2.32 14.06
C SER A 267 5.03 -2.26 15.38
N GLU A 268 4.28 -2.34 16.49
CA GLU A 268 4.90 -2.37 17.82
C GLU A 268 5.53 -3.73 18.14
N TYR A 269 4.91 -4.84 17.67
CA TYR A 269 5.30 -6.20 18.06
C TYR A 269 5.91 -7.06 16.94
N GLY A 270 6.08 -6.55 15.75
CA GLY A 270 6.53 -7.36 14.62
C GLY A 270 5.53 -8.47 14.24
N LEU A 271 6.01 -9.66 13.88
CA LEU A 271 5.16 -10.76 13.39
C LEU A 271 4.19 -11.33 14.42
N THR A 272 4.52 -11.28 15.69
CA THR A 272 3.68 -11.85 16.77
C THR A 272 3.67 -10.93 17.98
N PRO A 273 2.51 -10.67 18.59
CA PRO A 273 2.41 -9.81 19.76
C PRO A 273 2.95 -10.54 21.01
N VAL A 274 4.26 -10.51 21.19
CA VAL A 274 4.94 -11.06 22.37
C VAL A 274 5.35 -9.93 23.29
N PRO A 275 4.98 -9.96 24.58
CA PRO A 275 5.37 -8.94 25.53
C PRO A 275 6.89 -8.78 25.59
N PHE A 276 7.36 -7.53 25.61
CA PHE A 276 8.78 -7.25 25.79
C PHE A 276 9.23 -7.65 27.21
N LEU A 277 10.30 -8.44 27.30
CA LEU A 277 10.92 -8.79 28.57
C LEU A 277 11.82 -7.67 29.11
N GLN A 278 12.30 -6.83 28.21
CA GLN A 278 13.04 -5.59 28.47
C GLN A 278 12.48 -4.53 27.55
N ALA A 279 12.47 -3.27 27.98
CA ALA A 279 12.04 -2.19 27.11
C ALA A 279 12.96 -2.11 25.88
N PRO A 280 12.41 -2.05 24.65
CA PRO A 280 13.21 -1.85 23.45
C PRO A 280 13.82 -0.43 23.42
N GLU A 281 14.77 -0.21 22.52
CA GLU A 281 15.34 1.10 22.28
C GLU A 281 14.30 2.02 21.59
N PRO A 282 13.96 3.19 22.16
CA PRO A 282 12.89 4.02 21.63
C PRO A 282 13.11 4.52 20.19
N GLU A 283 14.35 4.61 19.74
CA GLU A 283 14.74 5.09 18.40
C GLU A 283 14.86 3.96 17.36
N GLU A 284 14.62 2.71 17.73
CA GLU A 284 14.87 1.54 16.88
C GLU A 284 14.15 1.65 15.53
N HIS A 285 12.93 2.18 15.50
CA HIS A 285 12.14 2.31 14.27
C HIS A 285 12.44 3.59 13.47
N LYS A 286 13.38 4.42 13.91
CA LYS A 286 13.68 5.72 13.28
C LYS A 286 14.91 5.72 12.39
N ALA A 287 15.50 4.57 12.06
CA ALA A 287 16.69 4.52 11.22
C ALA A 287 16.45 5.13 9.83
N ALA A 288 15.34 4.79 9.18
CA ALA A 288 14.97 5.40 7.90
C ALA A 288 14.57 6.87 8.04
N PHE A 289 13.80 7.22 9.06
CA PHE A 289 13.49 8.62 9.37
C PHE A 289 14.77 9.49 9.43
N ALA A 290 15.78 9.04 10.17
CA ALA A 290 17.04 9.76 10.28
C ALA A 290 17.77 9.90 8.94
N ALA A 291 17.69 8.90 8.05
CA ALA A 291 18.29 8.96 6.72
C ALA A 291 17.61 10.01 5.83
N TRP A 292 16.27 10.05 5.80
CA TRP A 292 15.50 11.06 5.07
C TRP A 292 15.74 12.46 5.63
N GLN A 293 15.68 12.61 6.95
CA GLN A 293 15.97 13.88 7.62
C GLN A 293 17.38 14.40 7.28
N GLN A 294 18.38 13.52 7.31
CA GLN A 294 19.75 13.88 6.96
C GLN A 294 19.89 14.31 5.48
N ALA A 295 19.10 13.71 4.61
CA ALA A 295 19.05 14.06 3.18
C ALA A 295 18.24 15.36 2.93
N GLY A 296 17.56 15.91 3.93
CA GLY A 296 16.69 17.09 3.80
C GLY A 296 15.40 16.78 3.03
N VAL A 297 14.97 15.51 2.97
CA VAL A 297 13.77 15.07 2.30
C VAL A 297 12.65 14.91 3.34
N PRO A 298 11.44 15.42 3.08
CA PRO A 298 10.31 15.32 4.02
C PRO A 298 10.03 13.88 4.45
N VAL A 299 9.80 13.69 5.75
CA VAL A 299 9.59 12.36 6.31
C VAL A 299 8.64 12.35 7.50
N TYR A 300 7.86 11.30 7.61
CA TYR A 300 7.03 10.98 8.75
C TYR A 300 7.26 9.52 9.15
N GLN A 301 7.47 9.26 10.44
CA GLN A 301 7.59 7.90 10.99
C GLN A 301 6.59 7.73 12.12
N LEU A 302 5.74 6.73 12.03
CA LEU A 302 4.83 6.38 13.11
C LEU A 302 4.92 4.90 13.46
N THR A 303 4.78 4.60 14.77
CA THR A 303 4.62 3.24 15.28
C THR A 303 3.27 3.16 15.98
N ILE A 304 2.42 2.26 15.50
CA ILE A 304 1.04 2.09 16.00
C ILE A 304 1.06 1.24 17.26
N GLN A 305 0.53 1.77 18.36
CA GLN A 305 0.42 1.07 19.64
C GLN A 305 -0.36 -0.25 19.50
N GLY A 306 0.19 -1.31 20.05
CA GLY A 306 -0.46 -2.61 20.12
C GLY A 306 -0.64 -3.31 18.77
N SER A 307 0.00 -2.83 17.71
CA SER A 307 -0.08 -3.40 16.37
C SER A 307 0.89 -4.56 16.15
N SER A 308 0.61 -5.38 15.15
CA SER A 308 1.53 -6.38 14.62
C SER A 308 1.78 -6.14 13.13
N HIS A 309 2.75 -6.86 12.58
CA HIS A 309 3.08 -6.84 11.14
C HIS A 309 1.86 -7.01 10.21
N TYR A 310 0.77 -7.61 10.69
CA TYR A 310 -0.41 -7.92 9.88
C TYR A 310 -1.46 -6.80 9.86
N GLU A 311 -1.25 -5.70 10.58
CA GLU A 311 -2.20 -4.60 10.71
C GLU A 311 -2.70 -4.09 9.35
N TRP A 312 -1.79 -3.97 8.38
CA TRP A 312 -2.06 -3.42 7.04
C TRP A 312 -2.55 -4.45 6.02
N SER A 313 -2.51 -5.75 6.35
CA SER A 313 -2.83 -6.83 5.40
C SER A 313 -4.17 -7.50 5.64
N LEU A 314 -4.97 -7.05 6.61
CA LEU A 314 -6.24 -7.67 7.01
C LEU A 314 -6.15 -9.19 7.27
N ILE A 315 -4.96 -9.71 7.56
CA ILE A 315 -4.78 -11.11 7.94
C ILE A 315 -5.11 -11.26 9.42
N PRO A 316 -6.16 -11.99 9.80
CA PRO A 316 -6.63 -12.12 11.18
C PRO A 316 -5.77 -13.13 11.98
N THR A 317 -4.45 -13.05 11.83
CA THR A 317 -3.52 -13.90 12.57
C THR A 317 -3.06 -13.18 13.81
N PHE A 318 -3.41 -13.62 14.97
CA PHE A 318 -3.03 -13.01 16.25
C PHE A 318 -3.71 -11.65 16.48
N PRO A 319 -4.90 -11.62 17.08
CA PRO A 319 -5.56 -10.38 17.43
C PRO A 319 -4.66 -9.55 18.34
N THR A 320 -4.25 -8.41 17.85
CA THR A 320 -3.53 -7.39 18.61
C THR A 320 -4.52 -6.41 19.24
N SER A 321 -4.08 -5.69 20.25
CA SER A 321 -4.96 -4.70 20.89
C SER A 321 -5.32 -3.53 19.96
N SER A 322 -4.49 -3.24 18.97
CA SER A 322 -4.78 -2.23 17.95
C SER A 322 -5.92 -2.64 17.01
N TRP A 323 -6.04 -3.92 16.75
CA TRP A 323 -7.03 -4.46 15.82
C TRP A 323 -8.30 -4.92 16.51
N CYS A 324 -8.19 -5.57 17.66
CA CYS A 324 -9.32 -6.12 18.40
C CYS A 324 -9.12 -5.93 19.92
N PRO A 325 -9.33 -4.70 20.46
CA PRO A 325 -9.13 -4.42 21.88
C PRO A 325 -10.13 -5.14 22.78
N GLU A 326 -11.34 -5.39 22.28
CA GLU A 326 -12.40 -6.07 23.02
C GLU A 326 -13.15 -7.05 22.11
N ILE A 327 -13.60 -8.14 22.70
CA ILE A 327 -14.51 -9.09 22.06
C ILE A 327 -15.84 -9.01 22.78
N VAL A 328 -16.87 -8.50 22.11
CA VAL A 328 -18.23 -8.39 22.59
C VAL A 328 -19.11 -9.31 21.75
N ASP A 329 -19.79 -10.27 22.39
CA ASP A 329 -20.63 -11.26 21.71
C ASP A 329 -19.95 -12.02 20.57
N GLY A 330 -18.63 -12.29 20.74
CA GLY A 330 -17.81 -12.98 19.74
C GLY A 330 -17.35 -12.11 18.56
N GLN A 331 -17.55 -10.80 18.64
CA GLN A 331 -17.11 -9.83 17.63
C GLN A 331 -16.10 -8.85 18.20
N CYS A 332 -15.15 -8.42 17.36
CA CYS A 332 -14.23 -7.34 17.69
C CYS A 332 -14.99 -6.03 17.83
N SER A 333 -14.67 -5.27 18.87
CA SER A 333 -15.23 -3.94 19.11
C SER A 333 -14.09 -2.94 19.25
N GLY A 334 -14.13 -1.87 18.47
CA GLY A 334 -13.26 -0.69 18.54
C GLY A 334 -11.79 -0.99 18.30
N GLY A 335 -11.29 -1.10 17.12
CA GLY A 335 -9.87 -1.09 16.78
C GLY A 335 -9.42 0.31 16.37
N TRP A 336 -8.13 0.60 16.51
CA TRP A 336 -7.55 1.88 16.08
C TRP A 336 -6.42 1.72 15.05
N GLY A 337 -5.86 0.51 14.87
CA GLY A 337 -4.71 0.30 14.01
C GLY A 337 -4.98 0.61 12.55
N LEU A 338 -5.99 -0.03 11.96
CA LEU A 338 -6.38 0.24 10.57
C LEU A 338 -6.89 1.68 10.37
N PRO A 339 -7.80 2.23 11.21
CA PRO A 339 -8.20 3.63 11.10
C PRO A 339 -7.03 4.62 11.16
N MET A 340 -6.04 4.38 12.02
CA MET A 340 -4.83 5.20 12.09
C MET A 340 -3.98 5.07 10.82
N ALA A 341 -3.84 3.85 10.29
CA ALA A 341 -3.13 3.61 9.03
C ALA A 341 -3.83 4.29 7.85
N GLU A 342 -5.16 4.22 7.76
CA GLU A 342 -5.98 4.91 6.76
C GLU A 342 -5.81 6.43 6.84
N HIS A 343 -5.92 6.99 8.04
CA HIS A 343 -5.80 8.42 8.28
C HIS A 343 -4.45 8.99 7.81
N TYR A 344 -3.36 8.41 8.27
CA TYR A 344 -2.03 8.92 7.96
C TYR A 344 -1.60 8.62 6.51
N THR A 345 -1.93 7.45 5.98
CA THR A 345 -1.67 7.14 4.58
C THR A 345 -2.35 8.14 3.65
N LEU A 346 -3.66 8.37 3.87
CA LEU A 346 -4.41 9.30 3.03
C LEU A 346 -3.93 10.73 3.20
N ALA A 347 -3.73 11.20 4.43
CA ALA A 347 -3.26 12.57 4.69
C ALA A 347 -1.88 12.85 4.05
N TRP A 348 -0.96 11.86 4.08
CA TRP A 348 0.34 11.99 3.44
C TRP A 348 0.26 12.04 1.92
N LEU A 349 -0.53 11.15 1.31
CA LEU A 349 -0.74 11.18 -0.14
C LEU A 349 -1.45 12.46 -0.59
N ASP A 350 -2.47 12.92 0.14
CA ASP A 350 -3.16 14.17 -0.16
C ASP A 350 -2.22 15.39 -0.04
N ARG A 351 -1.32 15.36 0.94
CA ARG A 351 -0.33 16.44 1.12
C ARG A 351 0.57 16.61 -0.10
N TRP A 352 0.98 15.53 -0.74
CA TRP A 352 2.01 15.55 -1.78
C TRP A 352 1.48 15.40 -3.20
N LEU A 353 0.28 14.82 -3.39
CA LEU A 353 -0.28 14.55 -4.70
C LEU A 353 -1.49 15.40 -5.06
N LYS A 354 -2.21 15.94 -4.08
CA LYS A 354 -3.39 16.74 -4.37
C LYS A 354 -3.04 18.18 -4.73
N GLU A 355 -3.81 18.72 -5.67
CA GLU A 355 -3.76 20.12 -6.09
C GLU A 355 -4.91 20.93 -5.49
N CYS A 356 -4.76 22.25 -5.54
CA CYS A 356 -5.76 23.19 -5.05
C CYS A 356 -7.13 22.95 -5.70
N GLY A 357 -8.14 22.79 -4.86
CA GLY A 357 -9.53 22.50 -5.27
C GLY A 357 -9.88 21.03 -5.35
N GLU A 358 -8.91 20.14 -5.15
CA GLU A 358 -9.17 18.71 -5.00
C GLU A 358 -9.49 18.36 -3.54
N GLN A 359 -10.35 17.36 -3.35
CA GLN A 359 -10.71 16.85 -2.02
C GLN A 359 -9.45 16.42 -1.26
N GLY A 360 -9.32 16.86 -0.01
CA GLY A 360 -8.20 16.53 0.86
C GLY A 360 -7.00 17.48 0.75
N TYR A 361 -6.98 18.39 -0.21
CA TYR A 361 -5.87 19.34 -0.37
C TYR A 361 -5.73 20.30 0.81
N GLU A 362 -6.82 20.96 1.22
CA GLU A 362 -6.79 22.04 2.21
C GLU A 362 -6.54 21.53 3.62
N ASP A 363 -7.03 20.33 3.96
CA ASP A 363 -6.96 19.75 5.30
C ASP A 363 -5.82 18.74 5.51
N ALA A 364 -5.04 18.42 4.49
CA ALA A 364 -3.99 17.40 4.57
C ALA A 364 -2.97 17.69 5.70
N ASP A 365 -2.47 18.92 5.78
CA ASP A 365 -1.52 19.33 6.83
C ASP A 365 -2.18 19.27 8.22
N ALA A 366 -3.43 19.70 8.34
CA ALA A 366 -4.17 19.61 9.60
C ALA A 366 -4.34 18.17 10.08
N ARG A 367 -4.66 17.26 9.18
CA ARG A 367 -4.76 15.81 9.49
C ARG A 367 -3.41 15.20 9.90
N LEU A 368 -2.31 15.60 9.27
CA LEU A 368 -0.96 15.14 9.63
C LEU A 368 -0.51 15.66 10.99
N LEU A 369 -1.09 16.79 11.44
CA LEU A 369 -0.76 17.48 12.69
C LEU A 369 -1.83 17.31 13.77
N ALA A 370 -2.84 16.48 13.56
CA ALA A 370 -3.90 16.16 14.53
C ALA A 370 -3.38 15.22 15.64
N ASP A 371 -2.28 15.61 16.29
CA ASP A 371 -1.60 14.78 17.28
C ASP A 371 -2.52 14.39 18.43
N ASP A 372 -3.38 15.30 18.89
CA ASP A 372 -4.28 15.08 20.03
C ASP A 372 -5.28 13.95 19.78
N ASP A 373 -5.71 13.75 18.54
CA ASP A 373 -6.66 12.69 18.17
C ASP A 373 -6.04 11.30 18.28
N TRP A 374 -4.72 11.20 18.04
CA TRP A 374 -4.00 9.94 17.96
C TRP A 374 -2.93 9.75 19.01
N GLN A 375 -2.67 10.74 19.90
CA GLN A 375 -1.55 10.75 20.84
C GLN A 375 -1.42 9.45 21.64
N GLU A 376 -2.53 8.94 22.18
CA GLU A 376 -2.53 7.72 22.96
C GLU A 376 -2.42 6.44 22.11
N ARG A 377 -2.48 6.54 20.78
CA ARG A 377 -2.42 5.43 19.82
C ARG A 377 -1.05 5.27 19.16
N TYR A 378 -0.15 6.22 19.33
CA TYR A 378 1.26 5.98 19.05
C TYR A 378 1.87 5.04 20.07
N SER A 379 2.88 4.26 19.66
CA SER A 379 3.56 3.31 20.53
C SER A 379 4.06 3.96 21.83
N PHE A 380 3.94 3.23 22.92
CA PHE A 380 4.54 3.58 24.19
C PHE A 380 6.05 3.31 24.21
N TYR A 381 6.51 2.36 23.41
CA TYR A 381 7.91 1.89 23.40
C TYR A 381 8.75 2.61 22.38
N PHE A 382 8.22 2.86 21.18
CA PHE A 382 8.95 3.43 20.06
C PHE A 382 8.46 4.83 19.75
N ARG A 383 9.39 5.74 19.55
CA ARG A 383 9.07 7.12 19.21
C ARG A 383 8.59 7.25 17.78
N SER A 384 7.53 8.00 17.61
CA SER A 384 7.05 8.49 16.32
C SER A 384 7.52 9.91 16.11
N ALA A 385 7.88 10.27 14.87
CA ALA A 385 8.51 11.55 14.57
C ALA A 385 8.08 12.08 13.19
N ARG A 386 8.19 13.38 12.98
CA ARG A 386 7.96 14.03 11.69
C ARG A 386 8.99 15.12 11.42
N ASP A 387 9.28 15.33 10.15
CA ASP A 387 10.12 16.42 9.64
C ASP A 387 9.69 16.76 8.22
N PHE A 388 8.84 17.78 8.08
CA PHE A 388 8.37 18.27 6.78
C PHE A 388 7.93 19.72 6.87
N SER A 389 7.90 20.42 5.73
CA SER A 389 7.28 21.73 5.67
C SER A 389 5.82 21.61 5.28
N ASP A 390 4.93 22.31 6.00
CA ASP A 390 3.53 22.44 5.61
C ASP A 390 3.38 23.24 4.31
N ARG A 391 2.16 23.35 3.79
CA ARG A 391 1.90 24.05 2.51
C ARG A 391 2.19 25.55 2.56
N ASN A 392 2.22 26.14 3.74
CA ASN A 392 2.57 27.55 3.95
C ASN A 392 4.08 27.76 4.18
N GLY A 393 4.88 26.68 4.16
CA GLY A 393 6.33 26.70 4.35
C GLY A 393 6.76 26.67 5.82
N GLY A 394 5.83 26.49 6.75
CA GLY A 394 6.13 26.29 8.17
C GLY A 394 6.78 24.92 8.41
N LEU A 395 7.91 24.89 9.11
CA LEU A 395 8.58 23.64 9.45
C LEU A 395 7.86 22.91 10.58
N GLN A 396 7.36 21.72 10.31
CA GLN A 396 6.69 20.84 11.26
C GLN A 396 7.66 19.72 11.68
N GLN A 397 8.43 19.98 12.72
CA GLN A 397 9.43 19.04 13.24
C GLN A 397 9.06 18.57 14.63
N CYS A 398 9.13 17.26 14.84
CA CYS A 398 8.89 16.64 16.14
C CYS A 398 9.60 15.30 16.24
N ASP A 399 10.34 15.07 17.32
CA ASP A 399 11.12 13.85 17.56
C ASP A 399 10.36 12.77 18.35
N ASP A 400 9.29 13.15 19.06
CA ASP A 400 8.44 12.25 19.83
C ASP A 400 7.01 12.79 19.90
N ILE A 401 6.18 12.39 18.92
CA ILE A 401 4.81 12.87 18.78
C ILE A 401 3.96 12.49 20.01
N ARG A 402 4.17 11.30 20.57
CA ARG A 402 3.43 10.87 21.77
C ARG A 402 3.72 11.75 22.99
N ALA A 403 4.92 12.28 23.11
CA ALA A 403 5.28 13.19 24.20
C ALA A 403 4.65 14.58 24.06
N GLY A 404 4.15 14.90 22.88
CA GLY A 404 3.55 16.19 22.52
C GLY A 404 4.52 17.05 21.72
N CYS A 405 3.98 17.76 20.74
CA CYS A 405 4.71 18.67 19.87
C CYS A 405 4.05 20.03 19.87
N GLU A 406 4.85 21.08 19.64
CA GLU A 406 4.29 22.37 19.30
C GLU A 406 3.83 22.33 17.84
N VAL A 407 2.59 22.73 17.58
CA VAL A 407 2.00 22.79 16.25
C VAL A 407 1.55 24.23 16.01
N GLU A 408 2.11 24.85 14.99
CA GLU A 408 1.63 26.12 14.46
C GLU A 408 1.10 25.87 13.04
N LEU A 409 -0.20 25.73 12.91
CA LEU A 409 -0.85 25.52 11.61
C LEU A 409 -1.53 26.82 11.17
N GLN A 410 -1.26 27.22 9.93
CA GLN A 410 -2.00 28.29 9.26
C GLN A 410 -2.99 27.64 8.29
N GLU A 411 -4.20 28.21 8.21
CA GLU A 411 -5.20 27.74 7.26
C GLU A 411 -4.65 27.81 5.82
N VAL A 412 -4.77 26.71 5.12
CA VAL A 412 -4.47 26.63 3.68
C VAL A 412 -5.72 27.05 2.93
N SER A 413 -5.64 28.11 2.14
CA SER A 413 -6.74 28.49 1.28
C SER A 413 -6.32 28.53 -0.18
N CYS A 414 -7.13 27.93 -1.04
CA CYS A 414 -6.98 27.98 -2.48
C CYS A 414 -7.50 29.29 -3.07
N SER A 415 -6.97 30.44 -2.64
CA SER A 415 -7.36 31.71 -3.23
C SER A 415 -6.76 31.86 -4.63
N THR A 416 -7.56 31.62 -5.65
CA THR A 416 -7.20 31.83 -7.05
C THR A 416 -7.35 33.28 -7.50
N THR A 417 -7.36 34.24 -6.59
CA THR A 417 -7.39 35.65 -6.97
C THR A 417 -5.99 36.24 -6.94
N PRO A 418 -5.46 36.73 -8.07
CA PRO A 418 -4.34 37.66 -8.02
C PRO A 418 -4.79 38.85 -7.15
N GLU A 419 -4.03 39.22 -6.14
CA GLU A 419 -4.27 40.44 -5.37
C GLU A 419 -4.35 41.64 -6.33
N GLU A 420 -5.57 42.13 -6.61
CA GLU A 420 -5.75 43.53 -7.02
C GLU A 420 -5.51 44.40 -5.78
N PRO A 421 -4.63 45.38 -5.88
CA PRO A 421 -4.38 46.26 -4.73
C PRO A 421 -5.56 47.20 -4.48
N GLY A 422 -6.24 46.97 -3.40
CA GLY A 422 -6.93 48.02 -2.65
C GLY A 422 -8.38 48.35 -3.02
N GLY A 423 -9.28 48.00 -2.16
CA GLY A 423 -10.62 48.57 -2.09
C GLY A 423 -11.34 47.98 -0.88
N GLY A 424 -11.33 48.74 0.21
CA GLY A 424 -11.98 48.31 1.45
C GLY A 424 -13.51 48.31 1.32
N ASN A 425 -14.09 47.54 2.18
CA ASN A 425 -15.21 47.82 3.06
C ASN A 425 -16.36 46.81 3.05
N GLU A 426 -16.73 46.50 4.29
CA GLU A 426 -18.05 46.16 4.84
C GLU A 426 -18.63 44.76 4.64
N GLY A 427 -18.55 44.02 5.68
CA GLY A 427 -19.54 43.45 6.58
C GLY A 427 -20.82 42.86 5.99
N SER A 428 -20.94 41.56 6.13
CA SER A 428 -22.24 40.92 6.33
C SER A 428 -22.07 39.58 7.03
N GLN A 429 -22.58 39.52 8.24
CA GLN A 429 -22.89 38.30 9.00
C GLN A 429 -24.02 37.56 8.28
N SER A 430 -23.93 36.24 8.22
CA SER A 430 -25.09 35.37 8.25
C SER A 430 -24.71 34.00 8.80
N ASP A 431 -25.36 33.68 9.79
CA ASP A 431 -25.62 32.57 10.71
C ASP A 431 -25.44 31.17 10.16
N ASP A 432 -24.87 30.39 11.07
CA ASP A 432 -24.88 28.96 11.37
C ASP A 432 -26.05 28.14 10.81
N ASP A 433 -25.73 26.98 10.31
CA ASP A 433 -26.47 25.75 10.60
C ASP A 433 -25.49 24.57 10.56
N ASP A 434 -25.15 24.09 11.74
CA ASP A 434 -24.48 22.81 12.00
C ASP A 434 -25.39 21.66 11.58
N GLU A 435 -25.00 20.87 10.61
CA GLU A 435 -25.45 19.48 10.49
C GLU A 435 -24.26 18.54 10.66
N ASP A 436 -24.14 18.02 11.86
CA ASP A 436 -23.31 16.87 12.22
C ASP A 436 -23.71 15.64 11.38
N ASP A 437 -22.88 15.23 10.46
CA ASP A 437 -23.00 13.95 9.79
C ASP A 437 -21.98 12.97 10.39
N PRO A 438 -22.43 11.91 11.08
CA PRO A 438 -21.52 10.95 11.70
C PRO A 438 -21.07 9.90 10.67
N LEU A 439 -20.01 10.17 9.94
CA LEU A 439 -19.42 9.28 8.95
C LEU A 439 -18.38 8.33 9.55
N PHE A 440 -18.56 7.70 10.67
CA PHE A 440 -17.72 6.57 11.10
C PHE A 440 -18.43 5.67 12.11
N ALA A 441 -19.34 4.82 11.64
CA ALA A 441 -19.80 3.68 12.42
C ALA A 441 -20.28 2.55 11.50
N ASN A 442 -19.37 1.87 10.82
CA ASN A 442 -19.65 0.52 10.34
C ASN A 442 -18.44 -0.37 10.66
N GLY A 443 -18.50 -0.93 11.87
CA GLY A 443 -17.55 -1.94 12.30
C GLY A 443 -17.65 -3.19 11.42
N CYS A 444 -16.51 -3.69 10.97
CA CYS A 444 -16.39 -4.99 10.33
C CYS A 444 -16.95 -6.09 11.22
N VAL A 445 -18.06 -6.70 10.83
CA VAL A 445 -18.63 -7.88 11.47
C VAL A 445 -17.86 -9.10 10.97
N MET A 446 -16.98 -9.65 11.79
CA MET A 446 -16.27 -10.91 11.51
C MET A 446 -17.05 -12.07 12.16
N GLY A 447 -17.67 -12.86 11.30
CA GLY A 447 -18.28 -14.11 11.72
C GLY A 447 -17.23 -15.11 12.18
N SER A 448 -17.29 -15.56 13.41
CA SER A 448 -16.41 -16.59 13.96
C SER A 448 -16.71 -17.95 13.35
N SER A 449 -15.83 -18.45 12.47
CA SER A 449 -15.66 -19.88 12.28
C SER A 449 -14.21 -20.21 12.57
N SER A 450 -13.96 -20.71 13.77
CA SER A 450 -12.69 -21.22 14.23
C SER A 450 -12.39 -22.54 13.50
N LEU A 451 -11.68 -22.47 12.39
CA LEU A 451 -10.90 -23.58 11.87
C LEU A 451 -9.44 -23.13 11.84
N PHE A 452 -8.74 -23.42 12.92
CA PHE A 452 -7.28 -23.33 12.98
C PHE A 452 -6.71 -24.32 11.96
N ASP A 453 -6.13 -23.80 10.89
CA ASP A 453 -5.32 -24.61 9.99
C ASP A 453 -3.97 -24.91 10.68
N PRO A 454 -3.64 -26.17 11.00
CA PRO A 454 -2.41 -26.53 11.68
C PRO A 454 -1.14 -26.31 10.82
N LEU A 455 -1.28 -25.97 9.53
CA LEU A 455 -0.16 -25.70 8.63
C LEU A 455 0.39 -24.26 8.80
N LEU A 456 -0.39 -23.33 9.31
CA LEU A 456 0.05 -21.95 9.49
C LEU A 456 1.27 -21.80 10.43
N PRO A 457 1.31 -22.45 11.60
CA PRO A 457 2.48 -22.46 12.46
C PRO A 457 3.72 -23.08 11.81
N LEU A 458 3.54 -24.08 10.95
CA LEU A 458 4.64 -24.74 10.24
C LEU A 458 5.25 -23.85 9.15
N LEU A 459 4.43 -23.10 8.43
CA LEU A 459 4.90 -22.12 7.43
C LEU A 459 5.63 -20.95 8.09
N LEU A 460 5.11 -20.46 9.22
CA LEU A 460 5.78 -19.42 10.03
C LEU A 460 7.10 -19.91 10.62
N LEU A 461 7.14 -21.13 11.13
CA LEU A 461 8.38 -21.74 11.66
C LEU A 461 9.41 -21.99 10.55
N TRP A 462 8.98 -22.32 9.35
CA TRP A 462 9.87 -22.53 8.20
C TRP A 462 10.49 -21.21 7.72
N SER A 463 9.70 -20.14 7.63
CA SER A 463 10.20 -18.80 7.27
C SER A 463 11.12 -18.21 8.35
N LEU A 464 10.81 -18.42 9.63
CA LEU A 464 11.66 -18.02 10.76
C LEU A 464 12.97 -18.84 10.80
N GLY A 465 12.92 -20.13 10.48
CA GLY A 465 14.10 -21.00 10.37
C GLY A 465 15.07 -20.55 9.29
N MET A 466 14.57 -20.04 8.17
CA MET A 466 15.42 -19.48 7.10
C MET A 466 16.07 -18.15 7.48
N LEU A 467 15.34 -17.28 8.16
CA LEU A 467 15.87 -16.00 8.67
C LEU A 467 16.96 -16.24 9.74
N TRP A 468 16.74 -17.19 10.65
CA TRP A 468 17.71 -17.53 11.70
C TRP A 468 18.96 -18.20 11.13
N HIS A 469 18.83 -19.03 10.09
CA HIS A 469 19.97 -19.70 9.45
C HIS A 469 20.85 -18.71 8.63
N ARG A 470 20.31 -17.60 8.16
CA ARG A 470 21.09 -16.50 7.55
C ARG A 470 21.83 -15.67 8.58
N SER A 471 21.19 -15.32 9.70
CA SER A 471 21.80 -14.55 10.79
C SER A 471 23.00 -15.30 11.42
N SER A 472 22.93 -16.62 11.53
CA SER A 472 24.03 -17.42 12.08
C SER A 472 25.23 -17.62 11.13
N ARG A 473 25.10 -17.33 9.82
CA ARG A 473 26.20 -17.40 8.86
C ARG A 473 26.97 -16.08 8.67
N SER A 474 26.39 -14.94 9.04
CA SER A 474 27.09 -13.65 9.01
C SER A 474 28.04 -13.42 10.19
N GLY A 475 27.94 -14.21 11.26
CA GLY A 475 28.78 -14.13 12.46
C GLY A 475 30.11 -14.94 12.41
N ALA A 476 30.45 -15.61 11.31
CA ALA A 476 31.63 -16.48 11.21
C ALA A 476 32.64 -16.07 10.13
N ARG A 477 32.86 -14.77 9.95
CA ARG A 477 34.04 -14.24 9.24
C ARG A 477 34.52 -12.97 9.94
N SER A 478 35.36 -13.14 10.91
CA SER A 478 36.35 -12.16 11.39
C SER A 478 37.73 -12.75 11.24
#